data_fae6ce719dbcd263af99935310bd6e57
#
_entry.id   fae6ce719dbcd263af99935310bd6e57
#
_cell.length_a   1.000
_cell.length_b   1.000
_cell.length_c   1.000
_cell.angle_alpha   90.00
_cell.angle_beta   90.00
_cell.angle_gamma   90.00
#
_symmetry.space_group_name_H-M   'P 1'
#
loop_
_entity.id
_entity.type
_entity.pdbx_description
1 polymer ?
#
loop_
_entity_poly.entity_id
_entity_poly.type
_entity_poly.pdbx_seq_one_letter_code
_entity_poly.pdbx_strand_id
1 'polypeptide(L)'
;MVKYFDYTCSSCRKVHEQLQFVEEKHPGLFCVILLPVPLNRACNPFIPNQSPKHQHACELARLSMAAWKANPGKWPEVHEQLISTPDLPPEVAEAAVGQIVGHDQLELAKQDSSVEALIKSGVKDFGQLKKGNSLLPKLMCAGGKVLHGEPRSGEALLGALTQIYDLGP
;
A
#
# COMPACT_ATOMS: atom_id res chain seq x y z
N MET A 1 -12.07 2.12 -4.63
CA MET A 1 -11.75 1.09 -3.60
C MET A 1 -10.57 1.52 -2.75
N VAL A 2 -10.34 0.89 -1.57
CA VAL A 2 -9.18 1.13 -0.73
C VAL A 2 -8.31 -0.13 -0.70
N LYS A 3 -7.01 0.01 -1.01
CA LYS A 3 -6.02 -1.06 -0.92
C LYS A 3 -5.17 -0.87 0.34
N TYR A 4 -5.26 -1.82 1.27
CA TYR A 4 -4.35 -1.93 2.42
C TYR A 4 -3.19 -2.84 2.05
N PHE A 5 -1.96 -2.36 2.20
CA PHE A 5 -0.78 -3.05 1.71
C PHE A 5 0.47 -2.75 2.54
N ASP A 6 1.54 -3.53 2.31
CA ASP A 6 2.87 -3.32 2.87
C ASP A 6 3.92 -3.43 1.76
N TYR A 7 4.93 -2.57 1.75
CA TYR A 7 5.99 -2.56 0.74
C TYR A 7 6.88 -3.81 0.77
N THR A 8 6.98 -4.46 1.93
CA THR A 8 7.78 -5.70 2.09
C THR A 8 6.96 -6.96 1.80
N CYS A 9 5.68 -6.82 1.47
CA CYS A 9 4.75 -7.93 1.25
C CYS A 9 4.74 -8.37 -0.22
N SER A 10 5.21 -9.57 -0.53
CA SER A 10 5.23 -10.10 -1.91
C SER A 10 3.84 -10.21 -2.54
N SER A 11 2.83 -10.66 -1.80
CA SER A 11 1.45 -10.71 -2.29
C SER A 11 0.87 -9.31 -2.55
N CYS A 12 1.30 -8.30 -1.79
CA CYS A 12 0.89 -6.90 -2.03
C CYS A 12 1.45 -6.37 -3.36
N ARG A 13 2.68 -6.75 -3.71
CA ARG A 13 3.31 -6.45 -5.00
C ARG A 13 2.55 -7.10 -6.15
N LYS A 14 2.25 -8.38 -6.06
CA LYS A 14 1.48 -9.08 -7.10
C LYS A 14 0.09 -8.48 -7.29
N VAL A 15 -0.60 -8.09 -6.22
CA VAL A 15 -1.90 -7.39 -6.37
C VAL A 15 -1.74 -5.99 -6.93
N HIS A 16 -0.58 -5.34 -6.74
CA HIS A 16 -0.27 -4.09 -7.42
C HIS A 16 -0.17 -4.30 -8.93
N GLU A 17 0.61 -5.28 -9.40
CA GLU A 17 0.73 -5.67 -10.82
C GLU A 17 -0.64 -6.05 -11.43
N GLN A 18 -1.46 -6.78 -10.68
CA GLN A 18 -2.81 -7.14 -11.12
C GLN A 18 -3.74 -5.93 -11.25
N LEU A 19 -3.61 -4.92 -10.37
CA LEU A 19 -4.36 -3.66 -10.50
C LEU A 19 -3.88 -2.83 -11.68
N GLN A 20 -2.57 -2.84 -12.00
CA GLN A 20 -2.05 -2.24 -13.22
C GLN A 20 -2.64 -2.91 -14.47
N PHE A 21 -2.69 -4.24 -14.49
CA PHE A 21 -3.37 -4.99 -15.56
C PHE A 21 -4.84 -4.57 -15.72
N VAL A 22 -5.58 -4.41 -14.62
CA VAL A 22 -6.98 -3.95 -14.66
C VAL A 22 -7.09 -2.54 -15.23
N GLU A 23 -6.20 -1.63 -14.82
CA GLU A 23 -6.16 -0.26 -15.33
C GLU A 23 -5.79 -0.19 -16.81
N GLU A 24 -4.85 -1.02 -17.28
CA GLU A 24 -4.49 -1.11 -18.70
C GLU A 24 -5.65 -1.62 -19.57
N LYS A 25 -6.43 -2.59 -19.08
CA LYS A 25 -7.59 -3.13 -19.80
C LYS A 25 -8.80 -2.20 -19.78
N HIS A 26 -8.98 -1.47 -18.69
CA HIS A 26 -10.14 -0.61 -18.45
C HIS A 26 -9.72 0.71 -17.81
N PRO A 27 -9.05 1.61 -18.56
CA PRO A 27 -8.52 2.86 -18.02
C PRO A 27 -9.59 3.73 -17.38
N GLY A 28 -9.32 4.19 -16.16
CA GLY A 28 -10.21 5.07 -15.41
C GLY A 28 -11.46 4.39 -14.83
N LEU A 29 -11.60 3.05 -14.93
CA LEU A 29 -12.76 2.34 -14.41
C LEU A 29 -12.81 2.36 -12.88
N PHE A 30 -11.65 2.34 -12.23
CA PHE A 30 -11.54 2.30 -10.77
C PHE A 30 -10.64 3.41 -10.23
N CYS A 31 -11.07 4.03 -9.13
CA CYS A 31 -10.21 4.83 -8.28
C CYS A 31 -9.70 3.97 -7.12
N VAL A 32 -8.38 3.90 -6.93
CA VAL A 32 -7.75 3.12 -5.86
C VAL A 32 -7.06 4.06 -4.87
N ILE A 33 -7.52 4.07 -3.63
CA ILE A 33 -6.85 4.75 -2.51
C ILE A 33 -5.87 3.76 -1.90
N LEU A 34 -4.60 4.13 -1.81
CA LEU A 34 -3.53 3.27 -1.32
C LEU A 34 -3.19 3.65 0.14
N LEU A 35 -3.37 2.71 1.07
CA LEU A 35 -3.06 2.91 2.49
C LEU A 35 -2.00 1.90 2.95
N PRO A 36 -0.78 2.35 3.28
CA PRO A 36 0.25 1.48 3.81
C PRO A 36 -0.10 1.01 5.22
N VAL A 37 -0.02 -0.30 5.43
CA VAL A 37 -0.24 -0.98 6.71
C VAL A 37 0.96 -1.87 6.98
N PRO A 38 1.95 -1.40 7.76
CA PRO A 38 3.18 -2.14 7.97
C PRO A 38 2.95 -3.49 8.65
N LEU A 39 3.60 -4.55 8.15
CA LEU A 39 3.60 -5.88 8.73
C LEU A 39 4.67 -6.04 9.82
N ASN A 40 4.92 -4.97 10.59
CA ASN A 40 5.90 -4.94 11.66
C ASN A 40 5.24 -4.50 12.97
N ARG A 41 5.45 -5.29 14.03
CA ARG A 41 4.86 -5.05 15.36
C ARG A 41 5.26 -3.72 16.00
N ALA A 42 6.41 -3.17 15.63
CA ALA A 42 6.89 -1.90 16.18
C ALA A 42 5.92 -0.72 15.89
N CYS A 43 5.17 -0.78 14.79
CA CYS A 43 4.22 0.24 14.39
C CYS A 43 2.80 -0.29 14.09
N ASN A 44 2.59 -1.62 14.16
CA ASN A 44 1.30 -2.25 13.94
C ASN A 44 1.01 -3.32 15.00
N PRO A 45 0.24 -2.97 16.06
CA PRO A 45 -0.05 -3.90 17.16
C PRO A 45 -0.92 -5.09 16.76
N PHE A 46 -1.52 -5.07 15.58
CA PHE A 46 -2.37 -6.15 15.07
C PHE A 46 -1.57 -7.29 14.40
N ILE A 47 -0.25 -7.16 14.27
CA ILE A 47 0.61 -8.24 13.75
C ILE A 47 0.99 -9.19 14.88
N PRO A 48 0.54 -10.46 14.84
CA PRO A 48 0.76 -11.39 15.96
C PRO A 48 2.21 -11.87 16.04
N ASN A 49 2.84 -12.11 14.89
CA ASN A 49 4.20 -12.63 14.80
C ASN A 49 5.07 -11.74 13.93
N GLN A 50 6.25 -11.35 14.43
CA GLN A 50 7.24 -10.62 13.67
C GLN A 50 8.00 -11.56 12.74
N SER A 51 8.07 -11.20 11.46
CA SER A 51 8.94 -11.87 10.47
C SER A 51 10.13 -10.96 10.15
N PRO A 52 11.35 -11.49 10.07
CA PRO A 52 12.53 -10.73 9.63
C PRO A 52 12.34 -10.08 8.26
N LYS A 53 11.56 -10.69 7.37
CA LYS A 53 11.17 -10.16 6.05
C LYS A 53 10.53 -8.77 6.14
N HIS A 54 9.86 -8.45 7.24
CA HIS A 54 9.13 -7.20 7.43
C HIS A 54 9.84 -6.23 8.38
N GLN A 55 11.15 -6.40 8.59
CA GLN A 55 11.90 -5.56 9.53
C GLN A 55 11.84 -4.07 9.15
N HIS A 56 11.86 -3.73 7.87
CA HIS A 56 11.85 -2.35 7.34
C HIS A 56 10.45 -1.82 6.96
N ALA A 57 9.39 -2.56 7.28
CA ALA A 57 8.03 -2.21 6.89
C ALA A 57 7.59 -0.83 7.45
N CYS A 58 7.96 -0.53 8.70
CA CYS A 58 7.61 0.76 9.32
C CYS A 58 8.32 1.93 8.67
N GLU A 59 9.61 1.78 8.38
CA GLU A 59 10.45 2.80 7.75
C GLU A 59 9.96 3.12 6.35
N LEU A 60 9.71 2.10 5.52
CA LEU A 60 9.22 2.29 4.15
C LEU A 60 7.82 2.92 4.11
N ALA A 61 6.94 2.57 5.05
CA ALA A 61 5.64 3.20 5.15
C ALA A 61 5.74 4.68 5.52
N ARG A 62 6.59 5.05 6.50
CA ARG A 62 6.84 6.44 6.87
C ARG A 62 7.45 7.23 5.72
N LEU A 63 8.44 6.66 5.05
CA LEU A 63 9.10 7.27 3.91
C LEU A 63 8.09 7.59 2.79
N SER A 64 7.22 6.64 2.46
CA SER A 64 6.16 6.85 1.47
C SER A 64 5.19 7.96 1.86
N MET A 65 4.75 8.02 3.11
CA MET A 65 3.84 9.06 3.56
C MET A 65 4.52 10.42 3.66
N ALA A 66 5.80 10.48 4.03
CA ALA A 66 6.59 11.69 3.96
C ALA A 66 6.74 12.19 2.51
N ALA A 67 7.00 11.30 1.58
CA ALA A 67 7.06 11.65 0.15
C ALA A 67 5.72 12.19 -0.38
N TRP A 68 4.60 11.59 0.03
CA TRP A 68 3.27 12.13 -0.29
C TRP A 68 3.07 13.55 0.27
N LYS A 69 3.52 13.82 1.48
CA LYS A 69 3.48 15.17 2.09
C LYS A 69 4.39 16.15 1.37
N ALA A 70 5.58 15.71 0.98
CA ALA A 70 6.57 16.54 0.29
C ALA A 70 6.08 16.94 -1.12
N ASN A 71 5.56 15.98 -1.88
CA ASN A 71 5.06 16.21 -3.23
C ASN A 71 4.01 15.16 -3.64
N PRO A 72 2.70 15.43 -3.40
CA PRO A 72 1.63 14.50 -3.75
C PRO A 72 1.59 14.12 -5.24
N GLY A 73 1.97 15.05 -6.13
CA GLY A 73 2.00 14.82 -7.57
C GLY A 73 3.05 13.81 -8.02
N LYS A 74 4.13 13.67 -7.24
CA LYS A 74 5.21 12.71 -7.49
C LYS A 74 5.04 11.39 -6.73
N TRP A 75 4.07 11.32 -5.84
CA TRP A 75 3.87 10.15 -5.02
C TRP A 75 3.58 8.85 -5.80
N PRO A 76 2.86 8.83 -6.93
CA PRO A 76 2.70 7.61 -7.73
C PRO A 76 4.04 7.02 -8.19
N GLU A 77 5.00 7.86 -8.59
CA GLU A 77 6.36 7.43 -8.97
C GLU A 77 7.11 6.83 -7.77
N VAL A 78 7.00 7.46 -6.60
CA VAL A 78 7.56 6.94 -5.34
C VAL A 78 6.93 5.60 -4.97
N HIS A 79 5.59 5.48 -5.08
CA HIS A 79 4.89 4.24 -4.78
C HIS A 79 5.38 3.10 -5.67
N GLU A 80 5.50 3.35 -6.98
CA GLU A 80 6.01 2.38 -7.94
C GLU A 80 7.42 1.94 -7.59
N GLN A 81 8.34 2.89 -7.32
CA GLN A 81 9.72 2.60 -6.93
C GLN A 81 9.82 1.71 -5.70
N LEU A 82 9.00 1.99 -4.67
CA LEU A 82 9.05 1.23 -3.42
C LEU A 82 8.36 -0.15 -3.52
N ILE A 83 7.24 -0.27 -4.25
CA ILE A 83 6.49 -1.52 -4.33
C ILE A 83 7.14 -2.53 -5.28
N SER A 84 7.80 -2.06 -6.34
CA SER A 84 8.42 -2.91 -7.35
C SER A 84 9.81 -3.40 -6.95
N THR A 85 10.44 -2.79 -5.95
CA THR A 85 11.80 -3.17 -5.50
C THR A 85 11.72 -4.03 -4.23
N PRO A 86 11.88 -5.37 -4.32
CA PRO A 86 11.88 -6.23 -3.15
C PRO A 86 13.10 -5.96 -2.27
N ASP A 87 12.93 -6.15 -0.96
CA ASP A 87 13.99 -6.10 0.05
C ASP A 87 14.87 -4.82 0.01
N LEU A 88 14.25 -3.69 -0.38
CA LEU A 88 14.92 -2.40 -0.50
C LEU A 88 15.36 -1.89 0.89
N PRO A 89 16.68 -1.70 1.13
CA PRO A 89 17.16 -1.13 2.39
C PRO A 89 16.63 0.31 2.57
N PRO A 90 16.29 0.73 3.80
CA PRO A 90 15.70 2.04 4.05
C PRO A 90 16.55 3.22 3.53
N GLU A 91 17.87 3.15 3.68
CA GLU A 91 18.81 4.18 3.21
C GLU A 91 18.85 4.30 1.68
N VAL A 92 18.72 3.17 0.97
CA VAL A 92 18.63 3.14 -0.50
C VAL A 92 17.29 3.66 -0.97
N ALA A 93 16.21 3.25 -0.27
CA ALA A 93 14.87 3.75 -0.53
C ALA A 93 14.79 5.27 -0.34
N GLU A 94 15.37 5.80 0.76
CA GLU A 94 15.36 7.22 1.07
C GLU A 94 16.11 8.03 0.03
N ALA A 95 17.28 7.56 -0.41
CA ALA A 95 18.05 8.22 -1.47
C ALA A 95 17.26 8.28 -2.79
N ALA A 96 16.64 7.16 -3.20
CA ALA A 96 15.81 7.09 -4.41
C ALA A 96 14.58 8.01 -4.32
N VAL A 97 13.88 7.99 -3.20
CA VAL A 97 12.69 8.84 -2.97
C VAL A 97 13.08 10.32 -2.95
N GLY A 98 14.22 10.68 -2.31
CA GLY A 98 14.74 12.04 -2.29
C GLY A 98 15.05 12.58 -3.68
N GLN A 99 15.53 11.73 -4.61
CA GLN A 99 15.71 12.11 -6.01
C GLN A 99 14.37 12.42 -6.72
N ILE A 100 13.30 11.75 -6.37
CA ILE A 100 11.98 11.94 -6.98
C ILE A 100 11.30 13.21 -6.46
N VAL A 101 11.24 13.39 -5.13
CA VAL A 101 10.45 14.47 -4.50
C VAL A 101 11.27 15.68 -4.08
N GLY A 102 12.61 15.59 -4.11
CA GLY A 102 13.55 16.58 -3.58
C GLY A 102 14.00 16.24 -2.15
N HIS A 103 15.31 16.21 -1.92
CA HIS A 103 15.89 15.81 -0.62
C HIS A 103 15.44 16.74 0.52
N ASP A 104 15.52 18.05 0.34
CA ASP A 104 15.17 19.03 1.37
C ASP A 104 13.67 18.96 1.73
N GLN A 105 12.81 18.81 0.72
CA GLN A 105 11.37 18.66 0.92
C GLN A 105 11.04 17.37 1.66
N LEU A 106 11.73 16.28 1.35
CA LEU A 106 11.56 15.00 2.04
C LEU A 106 11.96 15.10 3.51
N GLU A 107 13.11 15.71 3.82
CA GLU A 107 13.59 15.89 5.19
C GLU A 107 12.64 16.74 6.03
N LEU A 108 12.08 17.81 5.48
CA LEU A 108 11.03 18.60 6.15
C LEU A 108 9.78 17.78 6.40
N ALA A 109 9.33 17.03 5.40
CA ALA A 109 8.12 16.20 5.49
C ALA A 109 8.27 15.04 6.49
N LYS A 110 9.45 14.45 6.64
CA LYS A 110 9.73 13.40 7.65
C LYS A 110 9.50 13.88 9.08
N GLN A 111 9.62 15.18 9.35
CA GLN A 111 9.39 15.78 10.66
C GLN A 111 7.91 16.12 10.93
N ASP A 112 7.04 16.01 9.90
CA ASP A 112 5.61 16.31 10.05
C ASP A 112 4.89 15.19 10.81
N SER A 113 4.33 15.54 11.97
CA SER A 113 3.59 14.59 12.82
C SER A 113 2.38 13.93 12.13
N SER A 114 1.87 14.52 11.06
CA SER A 114 0.77 13.95 10.29
C SER A 114 1.17 12.66 9.54
N VAL A 115 2.45 12.46 9.25
CA VAL A 115 2.97 11.21 8.65
C VAL A 115 2.65 10.01 9.55
N GLU A 116 2.99 10.12 10.82
CA GLU A 116 2.71 9.07 11.79
C GLU A 116 1.20 8.90 12.05
N ALA A 117 0.43 10.00 12.03
CA ALA A 117 -1.02 9.96 12.18
C ALA A 117 -1.70 9.22 11.02
N LEU A 118 -1.26 9.41 9.79
CA LEU A 118 -1.76 8.69 8.60
C LEU A 118 -1.53 7.18 8.71
N ILE A 119 -0.32 6.77 9.11
CA ILE A 119 0.01 5.35 9.30
C ILE A 119 -0.86 4.74 10.40
N LYS A 120 -0.98 5.42 11.55
CA LYS A 120 -1.83 4.96 12.67
C LYS A 120 -3.29 4.82 12.26
N SER A 121 -3.81 5.74 11.44
CA SER A 121 -5.17 5.65 10.91
C SER A 121 -5.34 4.40 10.04
N GLY A 122 -4.45 4.18 9.06
CA GLY A 122 -4.49 2.98 8.21
C GLY A 122 -4.38 1.68 9.01
N VAL A 123 -3.50 1.64 10.01
CA VAL A 123 -3.36 0.50 10.92
C VAL A 123 -4.63 0.26 11.74
N LYS A 124 -5.27 1.32 12.25
CA LYS A 124 -6.53 1.23 12.99
C LYS A 124 -7.65 0.67 12.12
N ASP A 125 -7.80 1.18 10.90
CA ASP A 125 -8.82 0.72 9.95
C ASP A 125 -8.58 -0.75 9.57
N PHE A 126 -7.35 -1.13 9.29
CA PHE A 126 -6.96 -2.53 9.08
C PHE A 126 -7.33 -3.42 10.27
N GLY A 127 -7.12 -2.96 11.50
CA GLY A 127 -7.49 -3.67 12.72
C GLY A 127 -8.99 -3.95 12.81
N GLN A 128 -9.83 -3.02 12.36
CA GLN A 128 -11.29 -3.21 12.31
C GLN A 128 -11.70 -4.23 11.24
N LEU A 129 -10.98 -4.28 10.11
CA LEU A 129 -11.21 -5.24 9.03
C LEU A 129 -10.66 -6.64 9.33
N LYS A 130 -9.96 -6.81 10.45
CA LYS A 130 -9.25 -8.04 10.81
C LYS A 130 -10.19 -9.20 11.18
N LYS A 131 -11.50 -9.06 11.28
CA LYS A 131 -12.43 -10.13 11.72
C LYS A 131 -12.07 -11.49 11.10
N GLY A 132 -11.17 -12.22 11.77
CA GLY A 132 -10.75 -13.59 11.43
C GLY A 132 -9.56 -13.72 10.47
N ASN A 133 -9.04 -12.66 9.84
CA ASN A 133 -7.97 -12.78 8.85
C ASN A 133 -7.04 -11.56 8.87
N SER A 134 -5.78 -11.78 9.27
CA SER A 134 -4.74 -10.74 9.32
C SER A 134 -3.90 -10.64 8.03
N LEU A 135 -4.29 -11.33 6.96
CA LEU A 135 -3.54 -11.32 5.70
C LEU A 135 -3.68 -9.97 4.96
N LEU A 136 -2.57 -9.55 4.36
CA LEU A 136 -2.51 -8.51 3.34
C LEU A 136 -2.22 -9.18 1.99
N PRO A 137 -2.56 -8.56 0.88
CA PRO A 137 -3.32 -7.32 0.75
C PRO A 137 -4.81 -7.47 1.07
N LYS A 138 -5.47 -6.33 1.32
CA LYS A 138 -6.94 -6.26 1.40
C LYS A 138 -7.41 -5.15 0.48
N LEU A 139 -8.44 -5.44 -0.33
CA LEU A 139 -9.15 -4.45 -1.12
C LEU A 139 -10.54 -4.26 -0.52
N MET A 140 -10.77 -3.12 0.09
CA MET A 140 -12.10 -2.72 0.54
C MET A 140 -12.84 -2.06 -0.61
N CYS A 141 -13.90 -2.70 -1.07
CA CYS A 141 -14.71 -2.29 -2.19
C CYS A 141 -16.01 -1.62 -1.73
N ALA A 142 -16.82 -1.17 -2.69
CA ALA A 142 -18.14 -0.62 -2.43
C ALA A 142 -19.02 -1.60 -1.66
N GLY A 143 -19.97 -1.07 -0.88
CA GLY A 143 -20.88 -1.88 -0.07
C GLY A 143 -20.22 -2.64 1.08
N GLY A 144 -18.98 -2.27 1.47
CA GLY A 144 -18.25 -2.90 2.56
C GLY A 144 -17.73 -4.32 2.24
N LYS A 145 -17.73 -4.71 0.96
CA LYS A 145 -17.13 -5.97 0.52
C LYS A 145 -15.61 -5.90 0.58
N VAL A 146 -14.96 -6.96 1.06
CA VAL A 146 -13.50 -7.01 1.19
C VAL A 146 -12.96 -8.23 0.45
N LEU A 147 -12.08 -7.99 -0.52
CA LEU A 147 -11.26 -9.04 -1.11
C LEU A 147 -9.99 -9.21 -0.26
N HIS A 148 -9.70 -10.45 0.11
CA HIS A 148 -8.57 -10.82 0.94
C HIS A 148 -7.53 -11.60 0.15
N GLY A 149 -6.27 -11.23 0.34
CA GLY A 149 -5.15 -11.96 -0.22
C GLY A 149 -4.91 -11.66 -1.69
N GLU A 150 -4.23 -12.58 -2.34
CA GLU A 150 -3.75 -12.48 -3.72
C GLU A 150 -4.69 -13.25 -4.66
N PRO A 151 -5.37 -12.58 -5.61
CA PRO A 151 -6.07 -13.25 -6.71
C PRO A 151 -5.09 -14.07 -7.56
N ARG A 152 -5.63 -15.06 -8.30
CA ARG A 152 -4.79 -15.94 -9.12
C ARG A 152 -4.16 -15.23 -10.33
N SER A 153 -4.83 -14.19 -10.85
CA SER A 153 -4.36 -13.38 -11.99
C SER A 153 -5.07 -12.03 -12.04
N GLY A 154 -4.64 -11.14 -12.94
CA GLY A 154 -5.31 -9.87 -13.22
C GLY A 154 -6.75 -10.06 -13.72
N GLU A 155 -6.99 -11.07 -14.58
CA GLU A 155 -8.33 -11.43 -15.07
C GLU A 155 -9.23 -11.89 -13.91
N ALA A 156 -8.69 -12.68 -12.98
CA ALA A 156 -9.45 -13.13 -11.80
C ALA A 156 -9.80 -11.94 -10.88
N LEU A 157 -8.88 -10.99 -10.72
CA LEU A 157 -9.16 -9.75 -10.01
C LEU A 157 -10.23 -8.93 -10.71
N LEU A 158 -10.10 -8.71 -12.03
CA LEU A 158 -11.08 -7.98 -12.84
C LEU A 158 -12.46 -8.61 -12.73
N GLY A 159 -12.57 -9.94 -12.88
CA GLY A 159 -13.84 -10.67 -12.75
C GLY A 159 -14.47 -10.49 -11.36
N ALA A 160 -13.68 -10.55 -10.29
CA ALA A 160 -14.18 -10.30 -8.94
C ALA A 160 -14.67 -8.85 -8.76
N LEU A 161 -13.95 -7.87 -9.28
CA LEU A 161 -14.33 -6.46 -9.22
C LEU A 161 -15.60 -6.19 -10.05
N THR A 162 -15.71 -6.77 -11.24
CA THR A 162 -16.91 -6.68 -12.09
C THR A 162 -18.15 -7.16 -11.35
N GLN A 163 -18.05 -8.30 -10.66
CA GLN A 163 -19.17 -8.83 -9.84
C GLN A 163 -19.49 -7.94 -8.62
N ILE A 164 -18.46 -7.37 -7.97
CA ILE A 164 -18.65 -6.53 -6.78
C ILE A 164 -19.35 -5.22 -7.13
N TYR A 165 -19.00 -4.63 -8.26
CA TYR A 165 -19.47 -3.31 -8.68
C TYR A 165 -20.66 -3.38 -9.66
N ASP A 166 -21.14 -4.60 -9.97
CA ASP A 166 -22.23 -4.83 -10.94
C ASP A 166 -21.96 -4.13 -12.29
N LEU A 167 -20.71 -4.23 -12.72
CA LEU A 167 -20.32 -3.74 -14.05
C LEU A 167 -20.75 -4.80 -15.05
N GLY A 168 -21.70 -4.48 -15.91
CA GLY A 168 -22.18 -5.40 -16.94
C GLY A 168 -21.04 -6.01 -17.79
N PRO A 169 -21.33 -7.03 -18.59
CA PRO A 169 -20.34 -7.68 -19.44
C PRO A 169 -19.78 -6.74 -20.49
#